data_0ce985269a5d076c392088ea454600ae
#
_entry.id   0ce985269a5d076c392088ea454600ae
#
_cell.length_a   1.000
_cell.length_b   1.000
_cell.length_c   1.000
_cell.angle_alpha   90.00
_cell.angle_beta   90.00
_cell.angle_gamma   90.00
#
_symmetry.space_group_name_H-M   'P 1'
#
loop_
_entity.id
_entity.type
_entity.pdbx_description
1 polymer ?
#
loop_
_entity_poly.entity_id
_entity_poly.type
_entity_poly.pdbx_seq_one_letter_code
_entity_poly.pdbx_strand_id
1 'polypeptide(L)'
;MLIHVLGTAQDGGYPQIGCNEACCNLAWENPEFKKYPSSLAVVDESKKKYWIFDITPEVKSQLHLLSAFECSLSGIFITHAHIGHYMGLINLGLEVMNLEEIPVYIMPRMKDFIMGNTLLNQLVENNNINLIPLEADQEVYINNLLSVEAYNVPHRNELSETVGYKIIGKGKTAIYLPDIDSWKNFENKLRSLIDTNDILYIDGTFYDKTEISSRDVSKIPHPEIKETIKMLSDLSPADRKKIHFIHFNHTNDAIRYKSKIHERILDNGFSISRENQQFIIS
;
A
#
# COMPACT_ATOMS: atom_id res chain seq x y z
N MET A 1 -18.40 -3.12 -6.58
CA MET A 1 -17.19 -3.22 -5.74
C MET A 1 -16.10 -2.33 -6.34
N LEU A 2 -15.35 -1.61 -5.53
CA LEU A 2 -14.31 -0.72 -5.99
C LEU A 2 -13.08 -0.75 -5.06
N ILE A 3 -11.93 -0.39 -5.61
CA ILE A 3 -10.72 -0.06 -4.84
C ILE A 3 -10.75 1.45 -4.58
N HIS A 4 -10.44 1.86 -3.35
CA HIS A 4 -10.31 3.24 -2.90
C HIS A 4 -8.91 3.45 -2.33
N VAL A 5 -8.16 4.43 -2.85
CA VAL A 5 -6.81 4.74 -2.36
C VAL A 5 -6.91 5.58 -1.09
N LEU A 6 -6.37 5.06 0.02
CA LEU A 6 -6.43 5.68 1.35
C LEU A 6 -5.17 6.47 1.71
N GLY A 7 -4.06 6.17 1.07
CA GLY A 7 -2.79 6.84 1.30
C GLY A 7 -1.79 6.51 0.21
N THR A 8 -0.81 7.38 0.02
CA THR A 8 0.15 7.28 -1.08
C THR A 8 1.59 7.55 -0.68
N ALA A 9 1.84 7.98 0.56
CA ALA A 9 3.17 8.25 1.08
C ALA A 9 3.84 6.97 1.63
N GLN A 10 5.15 7.02 1.83
CA GLN A 10 5.91 6.03 2.59
C GLN A 10 5.55 6.13 4.10
N ASP A 11 6.00 5.17 4.89
CA ASP A 11 5.73 4.93 6.33
C ASP A 11 5.54 6.18 7.20
N GLY A 12 6.38 7.18 7.00
CA GLY A 12 6.36 8.42 7.80
C GLY A 12 5.30 9.43 7.38
N GLY A 13 4.55 9.15 6.32
CA GLY A 13 3.57 10.08 5.74
C GLY A 13 4.20 11.30 5.07
N TYR A 14 3.35 12.22 4.60
CA TYR A 14 3.79 13.52 4.09
C TYR A 14 2.89 14.62 4.66
N PRO A 15 3.45 15.61 5.38
CA PRO A 15 4.87 15.78 5.69
C PRO A 15 5.39 14.69 6.63
N GLN A 16 6.68 14.35 6.52
CA GLN A 16 7.28 13.34 7.37
C GLN A 16 7.58 13.89 8.76
N ILE A 17 7.30 13.09 9.79
CA ILE A 17 7.58 13.45 11.18
C ILE A 17 9.06 13.85 11.36
N GLY A 18 9.28 15.00 12.01
CA GLY A 18 10.62 15.55 12.28
C GLY A 18 11.32 16.20 11.07
N CYS A 19 10.73 16.21 9.88
CA CYS A 19 11.28 16.90 8.73
C CYS A 19 10.83 18.37 8.71
N ASN A 20 11.80 19.30 8.78
CA ASN A 20 11.62 20.73 8.67
C ASN A 20 12.25 21.31 7.39
N GLU A 21 12.51 20.46 6.41
CA GLU A 21 13.12 20.85 5.14
C GLU A 21 12.06 21.34 4.14
N ALA A 22 12.51 22.00 3.09
CA ALA A 22 11.65 22.57 2.05
C ALA A 22 10.67 21.54 1.43
N CYS A 23 11.05 20.25 1.37
CA CYS A 23 10.18 19.19 0.87
C CYS A 23 8.89 19.03 1.70
N CYS A 24 8.95 19.25 3.03
CA CYS A 24 7.80 19.07 3.93
C CYS A 24 7.13 20.38 4.37
N ASN A 25 7.83 21.52 4.30
CA ASN A 25 7.30 22.80 4.78
C ASN A 25 5.96 23.16 4.15
N LEU A 26 5.81 22.94 2.83
CA LEU A 26 4.55 23.21 2.12
C LEU A 26 3.37 22.46 2.76
N ALA A 27 3.54 21.21 3.11
CA ALA A 27 2.47 20.38 3.68
C ALA A 27 2.29 20.59 5.19
N TRP A 28 3.30 21.12 5.90
CA TRP A 28 3.11 21.61 7.28
C TRP A 28 2.23 22.86 7.33
N GLU A 29 2.45 23.77 6.37
CA GLU A 29 1.71 25.04 6.27
C GLU A 29 0.31 24.87 5.64
N ASN A 30 0.14 23.86 4.78
CA ASN A 30 -1.10 23.65 4.01
C ASN A 30 -1.57 22.18 4.16
N PRO A 31 -2.51 21.93 5.09
CA PRO A 31 -2.99 20.58 5.38
C PRO A 31 -3.54 19.79 4.18
N GLU A 32 -4.04 20.48 3.15
CA GLU A 32 -4.54 19.87 1.92
C GLU A 32 -3.47 19.14 1.10
N PHE A 33 -2.20 19.44 1.34
CA PHE A 33 -1.09 18.71 0.70
C PHE A 33 -0.65 17.47 1.47
N LYS A 34 -1.15 17.27 2.69
CA LYS A 34 -0.83 16.06 3.48
C LYS A 34 -1.20 14.80 2.72
N LYS A 35 -0.35 13.77 2.86
CA LYS A 35 -0.59 12.42 2.36
C LYS A 35 -0.36 11.42 3.46
N TYR A 36 -1.25 10.43 3.53
CA TYR A 36 -1.16 9.32 4.47
C TYR A 36 -0.25 8.22 3.93
N PRO A 37 0.32 7.38 4.80
CA PRO A 37 1.06 6.21 4.37
C PRO A 37 0.21 5.30 3.47
N SER A 38 0.87 4.57 2.58
CA SER A 38 0.25 3.74 1.55
C SER A 38 -0.74 2.74 2.12
N SER A 39 -1.96 2.82 1.61
CA SER A 39 -3.02 1.87 1.94
C SER A 39 -4.12 1.93 0.89
N LEU A 40 -4.75 0.78 0.65
CA LEU A 40 -5.94 0.67 -0.20
C LEU A 40 -7.11 0.11 0.61
N ALA A 41 -8.33 0.44 0.20
CA ALA A 41 -9.53 -0.28 0.63
C ALA A 41 -10.23 -0.90 -0.57
N VAL A 42 -10.76 -2.11 -0.40
CA VAL A 42 -11.76 -2.69 -1.29
C VAL A 42 -13.12 -2.48 -0.66
N VAL A 43 -14.00 -1.75 -1.32
CA VAL A 43 -15.33 -1.40 -0.80
C VAL A 43 -16.41 -2.15 -1.57
N ASP A 44 -17.24 -2.88 -0.85
CA ASP A 44 -18.48 -3.51 -1.34
C ASP A 44 -19.69 -2.79 -0.74
N GLU A 45 -20.16 -1.76 -1.41
CA GLU A 45 -21.30 -0.98 -0.98
C GLU A 45 -22.59 -1.81 -0.89
N SER A 46 -22.71 -2.85 -1.74
CA SER A 46 -23.88 -3.74 -1.75
C SER A 46 -24.02 -4.59 -0.49
N LYS A 47 -22.88 -4.92 0.13
CA LYS A 47 -22.78 -5.69 1.37
C LYS A 47 -22.50 -4.82 2.60
N LYS A 48 -22.31 -3.52 2.39
CA LYS A 48 -21.90 -2.57 3.45
C LYS A 48 -20.61 -2.98 4.15
N LYS A 49 -19.62 -3.45 3.38
CA LYS A 49 -18.34 -3.99 3.88
C LYS A 49 -17.16 -3.36 3.16
N TYR A 50 -16.03 -3.23 3.87
CA TYR A 50 -14.75 -2.95 3.24
C TYR A 50 -13.62 -3.75 3.88
N TRP A 51 -12.56 -3.97 3.10
CA TRP A 51 -11.30 -4.61 3.50
C TRP A 51 -10.17 -3.65 3.24
N ILE A 52 -9.17 -3.60 4.14
CA ILE A 52 -8.02 -2.71 4.06
C ILE A 52 -6.79 -3.51 3.70
N PHE A 53 -5.98 -2.99 2.82
CA PHE A 53 -4.64 -3.47 2.49
C PHE A 53 -3.63 -2.50 3.10
N ASP A 54 -2.90 -2.97 4.10
CA ASP A 54 -2.07 -2.24 5.06
C ASP A 54 -2.85 -1.28 5.96
N ILE A 55 -2.72 -1.48 7.27
CA ILE A 55 -3.33 -0.65 8.30
C ILE A 55 -2.26 0.23 8.96
N THR A 56 -2.19 1.47 8.52
CA THR A 56 -1.09 2.40 8.80
C THR A 56 -1.24 3.11 10.16
N PRO A 57 -0.21 3.78 10.67
CA PRO A 57 -0.33 4.64 11.85
C PRO A 57 -1.40 5.74 11.72
N GLU A 58 -1.72 6.16 10.49
CA GLU A 58 -2.72 7.19 10.18
C GLU A 58 -4.13 6.61 9.91
N VAL A 59 -4.38 5.38 10.35
CA VAL A 59 -5.65 4.66 10.12
C VAL A 59 -6.87 5.47 10.53
N LYS A 60 -6.79 6.29 11.58
CA LYS A 60 -7.87 7.18 12.00
C LYS A 60 -8.38 8.07 10.85
N SER A 61 -7.45 8.74 10.18
CA SER A 61 -7.75 9.64 9.06
C SER A 61 -8.19 8.85 7.83
N GLN A 62 -7.55 7.72 7.59
CA GLN A 62 -7.84 6.84 6.45
C GLN A 62 -9.24 6.20 6.55
N LEU A 63 -9.66 5.75 7.74
CA LEU A 63 -11.03 5.27 7.96
C LEU A 63 -12.07 6.39 7.77
N HIS A 64 -11.71 7.64 8.12
CA HIS A 64 -12.60 8.77 7.88
C HIS A 64 -12.88 9.01 6.39
N LEU A 65 -11.90 8.72 5.48
CA LEU A 65 -12.14 8.78 4.04
C LEU A 65 -13.21 7.79 3.56
N LEU A 66 -13.40 6.68 4.30
CA LEU A 66 -14.39 5.65 3.99
C LEU A 66 -15.78 5.94 4.57
N SER A 67 -15.92 6.96 5.42
CA SER A 67 -17.19 7.24 6.12
C SER A 67 -18.37 7.48 5.17
N ALA A 68 -18.11 8.07 3.99
CA ALA A 68 -19.13 8.33 2.98
C ALA A 68 -19.77 7.06 2.38
N PHE A 69 -19.12 5.91 2.48
CA PHE A 69 -19.67 4.64 1.98
C PHE A 69 -20.62 3.96 2.97
N GLU A 70 -20.65 4.42 4.23
CA GLU A 70 -21.47 3.80 5.30
C GLU A 70 -21.27 2.28 5.39
N CYS A 71 -20.02 1.84 5.25
CA CYS A 71 -19.60 0.44 5.31
C CYS A 71 -18.81 0.17 6.58
N SER A 72 -18.73 -1.12 6.99
CA SER A 72 -17.96 -1.57 8.14
C SER A 72 -16.69 -2.30 7.72
N LEU A 73 -15.62 -2.19 8.54
CA LEU A 73 -14.39 -2.96 8.40
C LEU A 73 -14.69 -4.46 8.53
N SER A 74 -14.27 -5.25 7.56
CA SER A 74 -14.58 -6.68 7.48
C SER A 74 -13.35 -7.56 7.28
N GLY A 75 -12.15 -6.97 7.24
CA GLY A 75 -10.88 -7.67 7.20
C GLY A 75 -9.73 -6.76 6.83
N ILE A 76 -8.53 -7.22 7.13
CA ILE A 76 -7.28 -6.49 6.89
C ILE A 76 -6.27 -7.45 6.26
N PHE A 77 -5.56 -7.00 5.24
CA PHE A 77 -4.43 -7.67 4.61
C PHE A 77 -3.16 -6.88 4.90
N ILE A 78 -2.11 -7.52 5.42
CA ILE A 78 -0.85 -6.84 5.76
C ILE A 78 0.25 -7.38 4.86
N THR A 79 0.97 -6.47 4.19
CA THR A 79 2.04 -6.83 3.27
C THR A 79 3.29 -7.31 4.00
N HIS A 80 3.70 -6.63 5.08
CA HIS A 80 4.90 -6.96 5.86
C HIS A 80 4.98 -6.17 7.19
N ALA A 81 6.01 -6.47 7.99
CA ALA A 81 6.20 -5.92 9.34
C ALA A 81 7.01 -4.61 9.38
N HIS A 82 6.84 -3.69 8.43
CA HIS A 82 7.31 -2.32 8.59
C HIS A 82 6.21 -1.44 9.20
N ILE A 83 6.62 -0.45 9.99
CA ILE A 83 5.72 0.33 10.85
C ILE A 83 4.57 1.01 10.08
N GLY A 84 4.82 1.42 8.86
CA GLY A 84 3.82 2.05 7.99
C GLY A 84 2.68 1.14 7.56
N HIS A 85 2.83 -0.19 7.68
CA HIS A 85 1.91 -1.16 7.09
C HIS A 85 1.05 -1.91 8.12
N TYR A 86 1.43 -1.97 9.41
CA TYR A 86 0.69 -2.74 10.41
C TYR A 86 0.35 -1.99 11.70
N MET A 87 1.03 -0.87 12.01
CA MET A 87 0.95 -0.28 13.35
C MET A 87 -0.43 0.27 13.70
N GLY A 88 -1.27 0.52 12.71
CA GLY A 88 -2.67 0.90 12.92
C GLY A 88 -3.51 -0.16 13.62
N LEU A 89 -3.07 -1.43 13.67
CA LEU A 89 -3.76 -2.52 14.37
C LEU A 89 -4.06 -2.18 15.84
N ILE A 90 -3.18 -1.44 16.52
CA ILE A 90 -3.37 -1.06 17.92
C ILE A 90 -4.68 -0.29 18.17
N ASN A 91 -5.22 0.37 17.13
CA ASN A 91 -6.48 1.12 17.24
C ASN A 91 -7.72 0.21 17.25
N LEU A 92 -7.59 -1.07 16.93
CA LEU A 92 -8.71 -2.02 16.96
C LEU A 92 -9.03 -2.51 18.37
N GLY A 93 -8.10 -2.30 19.32
CA GLY A 93 -8.19 -2.74 20.70
C GLY A 93 -9.22 -2.00 21.54
N LEU A 94 -9.32 -2.47 22.78
CA LEU A 94 -10.30 -2.05 23.80
C LEU A 94 -10.32 -0.54 24.04
N GLU A 95 -9.15 0.10 24.03
CA GLU A 95 -9.01 1.52 24.37
C GLU A 95 -9.50 2.48 23.29
N VAL A 96 -9.69 1.99 22.03
CA VAL A 96 -10.05 2.84 20.89
C VAL A 96 -11.35 2.37 20.24
N MET A 97 -11.27 1.36 19.36
CA MET A 97 -12.43 0.92 18.58
C MET A 97 -13.18 -0.26 19.23
N ASN A 98 -12.48 -1.04 20.05
CA ASN A 98 -12.99 -2.25 20.67
C ASN A 98 -13.76 -3.15 19.68
N LEU A 99 -13.13 -3.42 18.52
CA LEU A 99 -13.71 -4.28 17.51
C LEU A 99 -13.62 -5.75 17.95
N GLU A 100 -14.49 -6.58 17.40
CA GLU A 100 -14.55 -8.00 17.70
C GLU A 100 -14.24 -8.84 16.46
N GLU A 101 -13.33 -9.81 16.62
CA GLU A 101 -13.00 -10.87 15.65
C GLU A 101 -12.69 -10.38 14.21
N ILE A 102 -12.08 -9.21 14.05
CA ILE A 102 -11.72 -8.72 12.72
C ILE A 102 -10.67 -9.66 12.09
N PRO A 103 -10.94 -10.26 10.93
CA PRO A 103 -9.97 -11.11 10.24
C PRO A 103 -8.76 -10.31 9.79
N VAL A 104 -7.55 -10.77 10.15
CA VAL A 104 -6.28 -10.20 9.69
C VAL A 104 -5.54 -11.28 8.91
N TYR A 105 -5.50 -11.11 7.59
CA TYR A 105 -4.88 -12.02 6.63
C TYR A 105 -3.40 -11.69 6.50
N ILE A 106 -2.53 -12.62 6.86
CA ILE A 106 -1.08 -12.40 7.00
C ILE A 106 -0.27 -13.64 6.67
N MET A 107 0.99 -13.43 6.32
CA MET A 107 1.94 -14.53 6.14
C MET A 107 2.36 -15.15 7.49
N PRO A 108 2.85 -16.41 7.49
CA PRO A 108 3.16 -17.14 8.74
C PRO A 108 4.13 -16.41 9.67
N ARG A 109 5.25 -15.85 9.16
CA ARG A 109 6.20 -15.11 10.01
C ARG A 109 5.63 -13.79 10.52
N MET A 110 4.73 -13.14 9.76
CA MET A 110 3.99 -11.97 10.26
C MET A 110 3.07 -12.36 11.42
N LYS A 111 2.45 -13.55 11.38
CA LYS A 111 1.72 -14.10 12.52
C LYS A 111 2.62 -14.30 13.73
N ASP A 112 3.79 -14.91 13.55
CA ASP A 112 4.76 -15.12 14.64
C ASP A 112 5.22 -13.77 15.22
N PHE A 113 5.45 -12.77 14.37
CA PHE A 113 5.79 -11.40 14.78
C PHE A 113 4.71 -10.77 15.66
N ILE A 114 3.42 -10.86 15.28
CA ILE A 114 2.30 -10.34 16.05
C ILE A 114 2.18 -11.08 17.39
N MET A 115 2.21 -12.41 17.37
CA MET A 115 2.10 -13.25 18.57
C MET A 115 3.27 -13.07 19.53
N GLY A 116 4.46 -12.77 19.02
CA GLY A 116 5.67 -12.50 19.82
C GLY A 116 5.73 -11.08 20.41
N ASN A 117 4.85 -10.17 19.98
CA ASN A 117 4.81 -8.80 20.47
C ASN A 117 3.68 -8.63 21.47
N THR A 118 4.00 -8.36 22.74
CA THR A 118 3.03 -8.30 23.85
C THR A 118 1.84 -7.36 23.56
N LEU A 119 2.09 -6.19 22.98
CA LEU A 119 1.04 -5.22 22.67
C LEU A 119 0.09 -5.71 21.58
N LEU A 120 0.66 -6.28 20.50
CA LEU A 120 -0.16 -6.79 19.39
C LEU A 120 -0.86 -8.10 19.75
N ASN A 121 -0.20 -8.99 20.50
CA ASN A 121 -0.80 -10.25 20.97
C ASN A 121 -2.01 -10.03 21.85
N GLN A 122 -2.03 -8.93 22.62
CA GLN A 122 -3.18 -8.56 23.43
C GLN A 122 -4.46 -8.38 22.60
N LEU A 123 -4.35 -7.90 21.34
CA LEU A 123 -5.49 -7.80 20.45
C LEU A 123 -6.07 -9.17 20.09
N VAL A 124 -5.22 -10.19 20.00
CA VAL A 124 -5.64 -11.60 19.76
C VAL A 124 -6.27 -12.17 21.01
N GLU A 125 -5.63 -12.01 22.17
CA GLU A 125 -6.13 -12.51 23.46
C GLU A 125 -7.49 -11.90 23.85
N ASN A 126 -7.71 -10.63 23.49
CA ASN A 126 -8.97 -9.92 23.70
C ASN A 126 -10.03 -10.19 22.61
N ASN A 127 -9.75 -11.06 21.63
CA ASN A 127 -10.61 -11.33 20.48
C ASN A 127 -10.94 -10.07 19.63
N ASN A 128 -10.10 -9.04 19.67
CA ASN A 128 -10.28 -7.88 18.78
C ASN A 128 -9.97 -8.25 17.33
N ILE A 129 -8.95 -9.10 17.11
CA ILE A 129 -8.54 -9.59 15.81
C ILE A 129 -8.43 -11.12 15.78
N ASN A 130 -8.66 -11.70 14.61
CA ASN A 130 -8.42 -13.11 14.32
C ASN A 130 -7.38 -13.25 13.22
N LEU A 131 -6.22 -13.85 13.53
CA LEU A 131 -5.10 -14.00 12.60
C LEU A 131 -5.34 -15.18 11.65
N ILE A 132 -5.46 -14.89 10.36
CA ILE A 132 -5.67 -15.88 9.30
C ILE A 132 -4.40 -16.00 8.46
N PRO A 133 -3.63 -17.09 8.62
CA PRO A 133 -2.43 -17.32 7.83
C PRO A 133 -2.76 -17.51 6.35
N LEU A 134 -1.97 -16.87 5.49
CA LEU A 134 -1.99 -17.03 4.05
C LEU A 134 -0.86 -17.96 3.60
N GLU A 135 -1.04 -18.57 2.44
CA GLU A 135 0.00 -19.24 1.69
C GLU A 135 0.28 -18.47 0.39
N ALA A 136 1.57 -18.29 0.06
CA ALA A 136 1.94 -17.56 -1.15
C ALA A 136 1.45 -18.31 -2.41
N ASP A 137 1.04 -17.53 -3.41
CA ASP A 137 0.51 -18.00 -4.69
C ASP A 137 -0.76 -18.89 -4.56
N GLN A 138 -1.48 -18.75 -3.43
CA GLN A 138 -2.79 -19.37 -3.23
C GLN A 138 -3.89 -18.31 -3.10
N GLU A 139 -4.96 -18.52 -3.83
CA GLU A 139 -6.14 -17.63 -3.84
C GLU A 139 -7.03 -17.92 -2.62
N VAL A 140 -7.35 -16.88 -1.85
CA VAL A 140 -8.28 -16.93 -0.71
C VAL A 140 -9.57 -16.23 -1.10
N TYR A 141 -10.67 -16.96 -1.04
CA TYR A 141 -12.01 -16.45 -1.33
C TYR A 141 -12.58 -15.71 -0.11
N ILE A 142 -12.77 -14.41 -0.24
CA ILE A 142 -13.36 -13.56 0.81
C ILE A 142 -14.89 -13.60 0.73
N ASN A 143 -15.42 -13.59 -0.48
CA ASN A 143 -16.83 -13.78 -0.78
C ASN A 143 -17.01 -14.12 -2.27
N ASN A 144 -18.24 -14.22 -2.76
CA ASN A 144 -18.56 -14.58 -4.13
C ASN A 144 -18.09 -13.53 -5.19
N LEU A 145 -17.60 -12.37 -4.77
CA LEU A 145 -17.23 -11.24 -5.64
C LEU A 145 -15.79 -10.78 -5.44
N LEU A 146 -15.11 -11.27 -4.40
CA LEU A 146 -13.76 -10.87 -4.03
C LEU A 146 -12.95 -12.09 -3.62
N SER A 147 -11.81 -12.26 -4.24
CA SER A 147 -10.73 -13.12 -3.76
C SER A 147 -9.40 -12.36 -3.79
N VAL A 148 -8.43 -12.86 -3.03
CA VAL A 148 -7.13 -12.24 -2.88
C VAL A 148 -6.06 -13.32 -2.92
N GLU A 149 -4.96 -13.08 -3.65
CA GLU A 149 -3.78 -13.92 -3.71
C GLU A 149 -2.57 -13.14 -3.22
N ALA A 150 -1.85 -13.68 -2.24
CA ALA A 150 -0.58 -13.13 -1.79
C ALA A 150 0.57 -13.75 -2.60
N TYR A 151 1.57 -12.98 -2.97
CA TYR A 151 2.79 -13.48 -3.62
C TYR A 151 4.04 -12.84 -3.01
N ASN A 152 5.11 -13.64 -2.88
CA ASN A 152 6.36 -13.17 -2.27
C ASN A 152 7.02 -12.07 -3.12
N VAL A 153 7.53 -11.05 -2.44
CA VAL A 153 8.24 -9.89 -3.00
C VAL A 153 9.63 -9.79 -2.37
N PRO A 154 10.69 -9.59 -3.16
CA PRO A 154 12.03 -9.33 -2.60
C PRO A 154 12.08 -7.96 -1.93
N HIS A 155 11.94 -7.95 -0.63
CA HIS A 155 12.09 -6.78 0.23
C HIS A 155 12.64 -7.23 1.59
N ARG A 156 13.18 -6.30 2.38
CA ARG A 156 13.74 -6.60 3.70
C ARG A 156 12.78 -7.46 4.52
N ASN A 157 13.23 -8.67 4.86
CA ASN A 157 12.41 -9.70 5.49
C ASN A 157 12.91 -10.09 6.88
N GLU A 158 13.49 -9.15 7.62
CA GLU A 158 14.08 -9.43 8.94
C GLU A 158 13.00 -9.87 9.94
N LEU A 159 11.82 -9.26 9.89
CA LEU A 159 10.73 -9.49 10.85
C LEU A 159 9.63 -10.41 10.31
N SER A 160 9.31 -10.31 9.03
CA SER A 160 8.27 -11.11 8.38
C SER A 160 8.63 -11.38 6.91
N GLU A 161 7.85 -12.22 6.23
CA GLU A 161 7.80 -12.19 4.77
C GLU A 161 7.33 -10.81 4.30
N THR A 162 7.70 -10.43 3.07
CA THR A 162 7.06 -9.34 2.34
C THR A 162 6.29 -9.91 1.17
N VAL A 163 5.03 -9.49 1.03
CA VAL A 163 4.16 -9.91 -0.06
C VAL A 163 3.52 -8.72 -0.77
N GLY A 164 3.25 -8.91 -2.05
CA GLY A 164 2.26 -8.13 -2.79
C GLY A 164 0.94 -8.89 -2.83
N TYR A 165 -0.14 -8.18 -3.13
CA TYR A 165 -1.47 -8.75 -3.26
C TYR A 165 -2.01 -8.59 -4.67
N LYS A 166 -2.59 -9.67 -5.21
CA LYS A 166 -3.50 -9.63 -6.35
C LYS A 166 -4.93 -9.62 -5.81
N ILE A 167 -5.65 -8.57 -6.11
CA ILE A 167 -7.03 -8.34 -5.70
C ILE A 167 -7.92 -8.67 -6.89
N ILE A 168 -8.76 -9.68 -6.75
CA ILE A 168 -9.53 -10.25 -7.85
C ILE A 168 -11.01 -9.93 -7.61
N GLY A 169 -11.52 -8.98 -8.38
CA GLY A 169 -12.95 -8.69 -8.45
C GLY A 169 -13.65 -9.53 -9.52
N LYS A 170 -14.98 -9.43 -9.62
CA LYS A 170 -15.75 -10.20 -10.60
C LYS A 170 -15.43 -9.86 -12.06
N GLY A 171 -15.03 -8.63 -12.34
CA GLY A 171 -14.78 -8.15 -13.71
C GLY A 171 -13.35 -7.72 -13.97
N LYS A 172 -12.63 -7.28 -12.95
CA LYS A 172 -11.28 -6.74 -13.07
C LYS A 172 -10.40 -7.14 -11.89
N THR A 173 -9.10 -7.06 -12.14
CA THR A 173 -8.05 -7.39 -11.19
C THR A 173 -7.13 -6.20 -10.92
N ALA A 174 -6.58 -6.15 -9.69
CA ALA A 174 -5.61 -5.15 -9.31
C ALA A 174 -4.42 -5.78 -8.59
N ILE A 175 -3.27 -5.14 -8.72
CA ILE A 175 -2.06 -5.47 -7.97
C ILE A 175 -1.78 -4.38 -6.95
N TYR A 176 -1.45 -4.78 -5.71
CA TYR A 176 -0.92 -3.91 -4.68
C TYR A 176 0.47 -4.41 -4.27
N LEU A 177 1.50 -3.67 -4.66
CA LEU A 177 2.91 -3.95 -4.43
C LEU A 177 3.61 -2.65 -4.02
N PRO A 178 3.35 -2.15 -2.78
CA PRO A 178 3.85 -0.85 -2.34
C PRO A 178 5.35 -0.83 -2.09
N ASP A 179 5.95 -1.98 -1.74
CA ASP A 179 7.32 -2.09 -1.30
C ASP A 179 8.06 -3.22 -2.01
N ILE A 180 9.22 -2.90 -2.59
CA ILE A 180 10.17 -3.86 -3.17
C ILE A 180 11.58 -3.30 -3.14
N ASP A 181 12.60 -4.12 -2.88
CA ASP A 181 14.00 -3.68 -2.88
C ASP A 181 14.52 -3.33 -4.28
N SER A 182 14.10 -4.10 -5.28
CA SER A 182 14.60 -3.95 -6.65
C SER A 182 13.79 -4.80 -7.62
N TRP A 183 13.66 -4.35 -8.86
CA TRP A 183 13.13 -5.16 -9.96
C TRP A 183 14.08 -6.26 -10.43
N LYS A 184 15.35 -6.26 -10.00
CA LYS A 184 16.31 -7.29 -10.33
C LYS A 184 15.76 -8.67 -9.90
N ASN A 185 15.73 -9.62 -10.83
CA ASN A 185 15.12 -10.96 -10.65
C ASN A 185 13.58 -10.96 -10.46
N PHE A 186 12.92 -9.80 -10.45
CA PHE A 186 11.46 -9.69 -10.35
C PHE A 186 10.83 -9.09 -11.63
N GLU A 187 11.63 -8.60 -12.57
CA GLU A 187 11.14 -7.94 -13.80
C GLU A 187 10.19 -8.83 -14.60
N ASN A 188 10.53 -10.11 -14.80
CA ASN A 188 9.65 -11.05 -15.53
C ASN A 188 8.30 -11.25 -14.84
N LYS A 189 8.30 -11.32 -13.49
CA LYS A 189 7.04 -11.40 -12.72
C LYS A 189 6.25 -10.10 -12.86
N LEU A 190 6.92 -8.93 -12.76
CA LEU A 190 6.26 -7.64 -12.96
C LEU A 190 5.62 -7.53 -14.34
N ARG A 191 6.33 -7.91 -15.41
CA ARG A 191 5.77 -7.92 -16.78
C ARG A 191 4.55 -8.83 -16.90
N SER A 192 4.63 -10.03 -16.34
CA SER A 192 3.48 -10.96 -16.27
C SER A 192 2.29 -10.37 -15.50
N LEU A 193 2.54 -9.65 -14.40
CA LEU A 193 1.50 -8.96 -13.64
C LEU A 193 0.86 -7.83 -14.45
N ILE A 194 1.65 -7.08 -15.24
CA ILE A 194 1.14 -6.02 -16.13
C ILE A 194 0.24 -6.61 -17.22
N ASP A 195 0.67 -7.71 -17.85
CA ASP A 195 -0.06 -8.35 -18.93
C ASP A 195 -1.42 -8.92 -18.48
N THR A 196 -1.48 -9.41 -17.24
CA THR A 196 -2.63 -10.18 -16.74
C THR A 196 -3.56 -9.42 -15.81
N ASN A 197 -3.27 -8.15 -15.50
CA ASN A 197 -4.09 -7.36 -14.58
C ASN A 197 -4.48 -5.99 -15.19
N ASP A 198 -5.52 -5.38 -14.62
CA ASP A 198 -6.13 -4.14 -15.15
C ASP A 198 -5.53 -2.87 -14.56
N ILE A 199 -5.03 -2.92 -13.31
CA ILE A 199 -4.38 -1.81 -12.62
C ILE A 199 -3.32 -2.34 -11.65
N LEU A 200 -2.19 -1.64 -11.56
CA LEU A 200 -1.10 -1.98 -10.65
C LEU A 200 -0.70 -0.76 -9.82
N TYR A 201 -0.75 -0.90 -8.51
CA TYR A 201 -0.17 0.05 -7.55
C TYR A 201 1.19 -0.47 -7.14
N ILE A 202 2.27 0.14 -7.63
CA ILE A 202 3.64 -0.35 -7.44
C ILE A 202 4.52 0.70 -6.75
N ASP A 203 5.63 0.23 -6.19
CA ASP A 203 6.62 1.04 -5.50
C ASP A 203 7.07 2.26 -6.32
N GLY A 204 6.90 3.42 -5.73
CA GLY A 204 7.30 4.73 -6.25
C GLY A 204 8.07 5.55 -5.21
N THR A 205 8.77 4.90 -4.29
CA THR A 205 9.40 5.53 -3.13
C THR A 205 10.33 6.67 -3.54
N PHE A 206 11.23 6.45 -4.48
CA PHE A 206 12.13 7.49 -4.99
C PHE A 206 11.98 7.69 -6.49
N TYR A 207 12.00 8.93 -6.94
CA TYR A 207 12.17 9.20 -8.35
C TYR A 207 13.62 8.97 -8.80
N ASP A 208 14.57 9.46 -7.98
CA ASP A 208 16.02 9.42 -8.24
C ASP A 208 16.80 9.33 -6.91
N LYS A 209 17.88 8.58 -6.87
CA LYS A 209 18.77 8.45 -5.69
C LYS A 209 19.34 9.77 -5.16
N THR A 210 19.37 10.81 -5.98
CA THR A 210 19.87 12.13 -5.59
C THR A 210 18.93 12.88 -4.63
N GLU A 211 17.71 12.39 -4.42
CA GLU A 211 16.73 13.01 -3.51
C GLU A 211 17.16 12.98 -2.04
N ILE A 212 17.98 12.01 -1.66
CA ILE A 212 18.46 11.85 -0.29
C ILE A 212 19.95 12.21 -0.24
N SER A 213 20.25 13.42 0.22
CA SER A 213 21.63 13.85 0.45
C SER A 213 22.17 13.50 1.85
N SER A 214 21.29 13.21 2.83
CA SER A 214 21.64 13.10 4.26
C SER A 214 21.75 11.67 4.78
N ARG A 215 21.40 10.66 4.00
CA ARG A 215 21.41 9.23 4.42
C ARG A 215 22.07 8.36 3.35
N ASP A 216 22.64 7.25 3.80
CA ASP A 216 23.15 6.20 2.92
C ASP A 216 21.95 5.48 2.24
N VAL A 217 21.69 5.83 0.98
CA VAL A 217 20.58 5.29 0.18
C VAL A 217 20.69 3.77 0.00
N SER A 218 21.91 3.21 0.10
CA SER A 218 22.10 1.75 -0.01
C SER A 218 21.41 0.95 1.11
N LYS A 219 21.08 1.63 2.22
CA LYS A 219 20.36 1.05 3.37
C LYS A 219 18.85 1.14 3.26
N ILE A 220 18.34 1.81 2.22
CA ILE A 220 16.91 1.99 1.96
C ILE A 220 16.69 1.57 0.51
N PRO A 221 16.78 0.25 0.22
CA PRO A 221 16.69 -0.24 -1.15
C PRO A 221 15.26 -0.10 -1.66
N HIS A 222 15.10 0.66 -2.73
CA HIS A 222 13.89 0.75 -3.55
C HIS A 222 14.29 1.03 -5.00
N PRO A 223 13.51 0.58 -6.00
CA PRO A 223 13.75 0.94 -7.39
C PRO A 223 13.44 2.42 -7.60
N GLU A 224 14.26 3.08 -8.42
CA GLU A 224 13.96 4.45 -8.82
C GLU A 224 12.85 4.46 -9.88
N ILE A 225 11.89 5.40 -9.75
CA ILE A 225 10.83 5.57 -10.76
C ILE A 225 11.42 5.78 -12.16
N LYS A 226 12.49 6.60 -12.28
CA LYS A 226 13.14 6.83 -13.59
C LYS A 226 13.71 5.56 -14.22
N GLU A 227 14.24 4.64 -13.39
CA GLU A 227 14.75 3.35 -13.87
C GLU A 227 13.60 2.41 -14.26
N THR A 228 12.53 2.41 -13.46
CA THR A 228 11.30 1.65 -13.76
C THR A 228 10.68 2.13 -15.09
N ILE A 229 10.56 3.42 -15.30
CA ILE A 229 10.09 4.01 -16.57
C ILE A 229 10.97 3.58 -17.75
N LYS A 230 12.29 3.60 -17.59
CA LYS A 230 13.25 3.17 -18.62
C LYS A 230 13.10 1.67 -18.91
N MET A 231 13.02 0.84 -17.89
CA MET A 231 12.89 -0.62 -17.98
C MET A 231 11.61 -1.01 -18.73
N LEU A 232 10.51 -0.28 -18.50
CA LEU A 232 9.19 -0.55 -19.07
C LEU A 232 8.85 0.33 -20.30
N SER A 233 9.85 0.97 -20.91
CA SER A 233 9.64 1.89 -22.05
C SER A 233 9.15 1.21 -23.33
N ASP A 234 9.34 -0.10 -23.45
CA ASP A 234 8.86 -0.95 -24.54
C ASP A 234 7.38 -1.33 -24.46
N LEU A 235 6.75 -1.11 -23.30
CA LEU A 235 5.32 -1.39 -23.13
C LEU A 235 4.44 -0.48 -23.99
N SER A 236 3.26 -1.00 -24.36
CA SER A 236 2.24 -0.19 -25.02
C SER A 236 1.79 1.00 -24.15
N PRO A 237 1.29 2.10 -24.73
CA PRO A 237 0.72 3.20 -23.94
C PRO A 237 -0.42 2.76 -23.01
N ALA A 238 -1.21 1.77 -23.43
CA ALA A 238 -2.29 1.21 -22.63
C ALA A 238 -1.77 0.48 -21.39
N ASP A 239 -0.71 -0.31 -21.52
CA ASP A 239 -0.11 -1.05 -20.40
C ASP A 239 0.63 -0.12 -19.44
N ARG A 240 1.36 0.89 -19.94
CA ARG A 240 1.98 1.90 -19.07
C ARG A 240 0.94 2.62 -18.23
N LYS A 241 -0.22 2.93 -18.77
CA LYS A 241 -1.31 3.62 -18.07
C LYS A 241 -1.91 2.80 -16.91
N LYS A 242 -1.82 1.47 -16.95
CA LYS A 242 -2.24 0.58 -15.85
C LYS A 242 -1.37 0.74 -14.61
N ILE A 243 -0.14 1.24 -14.76
CA ILE A 243 0.87 1.31 -13.70
C ILE A 243 0.73 2.63 -12.96
N HIS A 244 0.37 2.54 -11.69
CA HIS A 244 0.21 3.65 -10.77
C HIS A 244 1.31 3.57 -9.71
N PHE A 245 2.22 4.54 -9.69
CA PHE A 245 3.18 4.64 -8.60
C PHE A 245 2.49 5.05 -7.30
N ILE A 246 2.91 4.44 -6.20
CA ILE A 246 2.42 4.66 -4.83
C ILE A 246 3.61 4.62 -3.86
N HIS A 247 3.42 4.85 -2.57
CA HIS A 247 4.45 4.73 -1.53
C HIS A 247 5.59 5.75 -1.64
N PHE A 248 5.24 7.01 -1.96
CA PHE A 248 6.24 8.07 -2.18
C PHE A 248 6.94 8.51 -0.90
N ASN A 249 8.27 8.55 -0.90
CA ASN A 249 9.01 9.21 0.17
C ASN A 249 8.72 10.73 0.16
N HIS A 250 8.80 11.36 1.32
CA HIS A 250 8.53 12.80 1.48
C HIS A 250 9.45 13.71 0.65
N THR A 251 10.63 13.20 0.23
CA THR A 251 11.56 13.92 -0.65
C THR A 251 11.21 13.80 -2.13
N ASN A 252 10.40 12.80 -2.50
CA ASN A 252 10.04 12.56 -3.89
C ASN A 252 9.02 13.60 -4.39
N ASP A 253 9.45 14.45 -5.30
CA ASP A 253 8.60 15.49 -5.88
C ASP A 253 7.36 14.97 -6.62
N ALA A 254 7.32 13.66 -6.96
CA ALA A 254 6.14 13.04 -7.55
C ALA A 254 4.89 13.14 -6.65
N ILE A 255 5.07 13.19 -5.32
CA ILE A 255 3.97 13.34 -4.35
C ILE A 255 3.26 14.71 -4.48
N ARG A 256 3.96 15.70 -5.01
CA ARG A 256 3.45 17.08 -5.18
C ARG A 256 2.79 17.24 -6.55
N TYR A 257 1.49 17.43 -6.53
CA TYR A 257 0.70 17.63 -7.75
C TYR A 257 1.27 18.77 -8.61
N LYS A 258 1.43 18.53 -9.92
CA LYS A 258 2.01 19.45 -10.90
C LYS A 258 3.48 19.83 -10.68
N SER A 259 4.23 19.09 -9.86
CA SER A 259 5.68 19.23 -9.89
C SER A 259 6.25 18.77 -11.24
N LYS A 260 7.46 19.23 -11.59
CA LYS A 260 8.14 18.79 -12.83
C LYS A 260 8.33 17.28 -12.90
N ILE A 261 8.57 16.63 -11.76
CA ILE A 261 8.68 15.18 -11.67
C ILE A 261 7.33 14.51 -11.89
N HIS A 262 6.27 15.03 -11.25
CA HIS A 262 4.91 14.54 -11.45
C HIS A 262 4.50 14.57 -12.93
N GLU A 263 4.70 15.72 -13.60
CA GLU A 263 4.39 15.88 -15.02
C GLU A 263 5.22 14.92 -15.88
N ARG A 264 6.53 14.78 -15.60
CA ARG A 264 7.40 13.87 -16.35
C ARG A 264 6.95 12.42 -16.28
N ILE A 265 6.45 11.94 -15.14
CA ILE A 265 5.91 10.58 -15.02
C ILE A 265 4.69 10.41 -15.92
N LEU A 266 3.77 11.38 -15.91
CA LEU A 266 2.57 11.37 -16.74
C LEU A 266 2.90 11.46 -18.24
N ASP A 267 3.85 12.29 -18.62
CA ASP A 267 4.31 12.44 -20.03
C ASP A 267 4.92 11.14 -20.59
N ASN A 268 5.48 10.28 -19.72
CA ASN A 268 5.94 8.94 -20.12
C ASN A 268 4.80 7.90 -20.17
N GLY A 269 3.55 8.31 -19.93
CA GLY A 269 2.36 7.48 -20.04
C GLY A 269 2.05 6.65 -18.80
N PHE A 270 2.78 6.83 -17.70
CA PHE A 270 2.52 6.18 -16.40
C PHE A 270 1.53 7.00 -15.58
N SER A 271 1.03 6.40 -14.49
CA SER A 271 0.07 7.03 -13.59
C SER A 271 0.68 7.25 -12.20
N ILE A 272 0.11 8.18 -11.45
CA ILE A 272 0.44 8.46 -10.05
C ILE A 272 -0.81 8.26 -9.22
N SER A 273 -0.69 7.46 -8.16
CA SER A 273 -1.80 7.23 -7.22
C SER A 273 -2.13 8.50 -6.45
N ARG A 274 -3.42 8.71 -6.22
CA ARG A 274 -3.93 9.85 -5.42
C ARG A 274 -4.93 9.34 -4.39
N GLU A 275 -4.89 9.89 -3.20
CA GLU A 275 -5.92 9.64 -2.19
C GLU A 275 -7.31 9.95 -2.75
N ASN A 276 -8.30 9.18 -2.32
CA ASN A 276 -9.67 9.21 -2.84
C ASN A 276 -9.83 8.78 -4.31
N GLN A 277 -8.76 8.36 -4.98
CA GLN A 277 -8.89 7.73 -6.30
C GLN A 277 -9.61 6.40 -6.18
N GLN A 278 -10.54 6.14 -7.12
CA GLN A 278 -11.34 4.93 -7.15
C GLN A 278 -11.11 4.16 -8.44
N PHE A 279 -11.17 2.82 -8.34
CA PHE A 279 -11.10 1.92 -9.48
C PHE A 279 -12.15 0.80 -9.31
N ILE A 280 -13.07 0.69 -10.26
CA ILE A 280 -14.16 -0.30 -10.22
C ILE A 280 -13.63 -1.66 -10.64
N ILE A 281 -13.86 -2.70 -9.80
CA ILE A 281 -13.44 -4.09 -10.02
C ILE A 281 -14.60 -5.09 -10.14
N SER A 282 -15.83 -4.62 -10.09
CA SER A 282 -17.05 -5.43 -10.28
C SER A 282 -17.54 -5.37 -11.72
#